data_420c334544e7360177af2c1f81919756
#
_entry.id   420c334544e7360177af2c1f81919756
#
_cell.length_a   1.000
_cell.length_b   1.000
_cell.length_c   1.000
_cell.angle_alpha   90.00
_cell.angle_beta   90.00
_cell.angle_gamma   90.00
#
_symmetry.space_group_name_H-M   'P 1'
#
loop_
_entity.id
_entity.type
_entity.pdbx_description
1 polymer ?
#
loop_
_entity_poly.entity_id
_entity_poly.type
_entity_poly.pdbx_seq_one_letter_code
_entity_poly.pdbx_strand_id
1 'polypeptide(L)'
;MRRIGAVLVILVSLFGSLFAAHAQQTLPLRIGYQTGDINVQLMYAINTGLFDKMKIDAKLVPFPAGPAMLPALAASEIDLAWMGEFPVVTGYSNGMGIEIIMMERIDTTNVRLVVNAATGAQTVADLNGKKIGVSVGSTSHHHFLRALAQAGLKQEDVTLVNLTPANMPPAYLAGQIDAALTWEPNIGIIEKAGGKVIATTESLNMITGGVWVARSAFRQENPEVMQRFLKVWAEAMAAYRADPRNTRQYEAKRVNLSADDFDALIARQNARHPSFEELLTADFMGPPGKELDSRLMKHLQGIAVFLVGEKRITAPPSDWSKIINTQPIQTFLAASKK
;
A
#
# COMPACT_ATOMS: atom_id res chain seq x y z
N MET A 1 50.20 53.46 -46.14
CA MET A 1 49.65 54.12 -44.95
C MET A 1 48.56 53.23 -44.39
N ARG A 2 48.87 52.51 -43.35
CA ARG A 2 48.31 52.36 -41.98
C ARG A 2 46.97 51.64 -41.96
N ARG A 3 47.11 50.29 -41.54
CA ARG A 3 46.56 49.67 -40.36
C ARG A 3 45.01 49.81 -40.19
N ILE A 4 44.25 48.86 -40.69
CA ILE A 4 43.00 48.40 -40.12
C ILE A 4 42.96 46.89 -40.36
N GLY A 5 43.45 46.15 -39.39
CA GLY A 5 43.44 44.70 -39.43
C GLY A 5 43.79 44.19 -38.04
N ALA A 6 42.81 44.07 -37.14
CA ALA A 6 42.89 43.30 -35.92
C ALA A 6 41.74 43.60 -34.92
N VAL A 7 40.46 43.37 -35.29
CA VAL A 7 39.35 43.39 -34.29
C VAL A 7 38.27 42.35 -34.61
N LEU A 8 38.51 41.33 -35.38
CA LEU A 8 37.45 40.36 -35.74
C LEU A 8 37.73 38.91 -35.34
N VAL A 9 38.49 38.64 -34.29
CA VAL A 9 38.83 37.27 -33.86
C VAL A 9 38.45 36.98 -32.40
N ILE A 10 37.86 37.87 -31.63
CA ILE A 10 37.58 37.67 -30.19
C ILE A 10 36.08 37.47 -29.83
N LEU A 11 35.20 37.34 -30.79
CA LEU A 11 33.74 37.20 -30.54
C LEU A 11 33.15 35.80 -30.79
N VAL A 12 33.96 34.79 -31.13
CA VAL A 12 33.46 33.41 -31.39
C VAL A 12 33.72 32.46 -30.23
N SER A 13 34.46 32.86 -29.19
CA SER A 13 34.87 31.97 -28.09
C SER A 13 33.95 31.99 -26.85
N LEU A 14 32.83 32.73 -26.87
CA LEU A 14 31.95 32.86 -25.69
C LEU A 14 30.57 32.17 -25.85
N PHE A 15 30.32 31.45 -26.91
CA PHE A 15 29.07 30.66 -27.09
C PHE A 15 29.25 29.18 -26.88
N GLY A 16 30.45 28.70 -26.45
CA GLY A 16 30.81 27.29 -26.29
C GLY A 16 30.59 26.67 -24.91
N SER A 17 30.03 27.39 -23.91
CA SER A 17 30.06 26.91 -22.52
C SER A 17 28.70 26.90 -21.80
N LEU A 18 27.59 26.79 -22.50
CA LEU A 18 26.25 26.72 -21.90
C LEU A 18 25.56 25.32 -22.06
N PHE A 19 26.29 24.29 -22.42
CA PHE A 19 25.89 22.95 -22.10
C PHE A 19 26.42 22.60 -20.70
N ALA A 20 26.06 23.38 -19.68
CA ALA A 20 26.09 22.89 -18.32
C ALA A 20 25.18 21.67 -18.29
N ALA A 21 25.76 20.50 -18.17
CA ALA A 21 25.04 19.28 -17.84
C ALA A 21 24.09 19.65 -16.69
N HIS A 22 22.80 19.69 -16.94
CA HIS A 22 21.80 19.76 -15.89
C HIS A 22 21.97 18.46 -15.12
N ALA A 23 22.85 18.46 -14.11
CA ALA A 23 22.90 17.40 -13.14
C ALA A 23 21.47 17.34 -12.58
N GLN A 24 20.73 16.31 -12.97
CA GLN A 24 19.32 16.15 -12.61
C GLN A 24 19.22 16.21 -11.09
N GLN A 25 18.56 17.24 -10.57
CA GLN A 25 18.44 17.51 -9.14
C GLN A 25 17.87 16.29 -8.43
N THR A 26 18.46 15.92 -7.28
CA THR A 26 17.89 14.93 -6.39
C THR A 26 16.68 15.53 -5.68
N LEU A 27 15.55 14.83 -5.73
CA LEU A 27 14.26 15.30 -5.22
C LEU A 27 13.87 14.53 -3.96
N PRO A 28 13.45 15.20 -2.88
CA PRO A 28 13.07 14.52 -1.64
C PRO A 28 11.73 13.81 -1.78
N LEU A 29 11.59 12.65 -1.12
CA LEU A 29 10.35 11.88 -1.04
C LEU A 29 10.28 11.13 0.29
N ARG A 30 9.28 11.43 1.11
CA ARG A 30 9.02 10.75 2.39
C ARG A 30 7.93 9.70 2.20
N ILE A 31 8.28 8.45 2.45
CA ILE A 31 7.41 7.30 2.17
C ILE A 31 7.04 6.61 3.47
N GLY A 32 5.74 6.66 3.82
CA GLY A 32 5.18 5.85 4.90
C GLY A 32 4.96 4.40 4.45
N TYR A 33 5.40 3.44 5.26
CA TYR A 33 5.19 2.02 5.00
C TYR A 33 4.84 1.25 6.27
N GLN A 34 4.19 0.10 6.11
CA GLN A 34 3.77 -0.74 7.23
C GLN A 34 4.86 -1.75 7.60
N THR A 35 5.36 -1.68 8.84
CA THR A 35 6.36 -2.65 9.34
C THR A 35 5.77 -4.03 9.57
N GLY A 36 4.48 -4.11 9.87
CA GLY A 36 3.74 -5.35 10.11
C GLY A 36 3.17 -6.01 8.85
N ASP A 37 3.57 -5.58 7.66
CA ASP A 37 3.14 -6.13 6.36
C ASP A 37 4.35 -6.38 5.46
N ILE A 38 4.12 -6.97 4.30
CA ILE A 38 5.13 -7.36 3.31
C ILE A 38 5.22 -6.31 2.21
N ASN A 39 6.45 -5.83 1.97
CA ASN A 39 6.75 -4.73 1.02
C ASN A 39 7.94 -5.10 0.11
N VAL A 40 7.84 -6.22 -0.62
CA VAL A 40 8.95 -6.78 -1.41
C VAL A 40 9.57 -5.76 -2.36
N GLN A 41 8.75 -5.10 -3.19
CA GLN A 41 9.23 -4.19 -4.22
C GLN A 41 9.85 -2.92 -3.61
N LEU A 42 9.28 -2.40 -2.54
CA LEU A 42 9.82 -1.23 -1.84
C LEU A 42 11.16 -1.56 -1.19
N MET A 43 11.26 -2.71 -0.50
CA MET A 43 12.51 -3.12 0.14
C MET A 43 13.59 -3.45 -0.89
N TYR A 44 13.22 -4.05 -2.02
CA TYR A 44 14.15 -4.23 -3.13
C TYR A 44 14.64 -2.88 -3.66
N ALA A 45 13.73 -1.95 -3.97
CA ALA A 45 14.07 -0.66 -4.55
C ALA A 45 15.02 0.16 -3.66
N ILE A 46 14.77 0.19 -2.34
CA ILE A 46 15.63 0.96 -1.42
C ILE A 46 17.00 0.31 -1.23
N ASN A 47 17.04 -1.03 -1.09
CA ASN A 47 18.30 -1.72 -0.81
C ASN A 47 19.20 -1.88 -2.04
N THR A 48 18.68 -1.75 -3.24
CA THR A 48 19.46 -1.80 -4.50
C THR A 48 19.78 -0.43 -5.08
N GLY A 49 19.41 0.66 -4.38
CA GLY A 49 19.69 2.03 -4.81
C GLY A 49 18.87 2.50 -6.02
N LEU A 50 17.70 1.89 -6.30
CA LEU A 50 16.85 2.34 -7.40
C LEU A 50 16.35 3.77 -7.23
N PHE A 51 16.09 4.20 -5.99
CA PHE A 51 15.72 5.58 -5.69
C PHE A 51 16.88 6.54 -6.03
N ASP A 52 18.10 6.22 -5.62
CA ASP A 52 19.28 7.04 -5.93
C ASP A 52 19.54 7.11 -7.43
N LYS A 53 19.41 5.97 -8.13
CA LYS A 53 19.50 5.89 -9.59
C LYS A 53 18.53 6.84 -10.28
N MET A 54 17.31 6.98 -9.73
CA MET A 54 16.28 7.90 -10.23
C MET A 54 16.39 9.30 -9.62
N LYS A 55 17.47 9.61 -8.89
CA LYS A 55 17.67 10.91 -8.22
C LYS A 55 16.49 11.28 -7.30
N ILE A 56 16.06 10.34 -6.48
CA ILE A 56 15.10 10.53 -5.39
C ILE A 56 15.85 10.30 -4.06
N ASP A 57 15.86 11.30 -3.18
CA ASP A 57 16.23 11.14 -1.77
C ASP A 57 15.03 10.56 -1.01
N ALA A 58 14.90 9.23 -1.03
CA ALA A 58 13.79 8.53 -0.42
C ALA A 58 14.03 8.29 1.07
N LYS A 59 13.14 8.81 1.90
CA LYS A 59 13.13 8.57 3.36
C LYS A 59 11.97 7.67 3.73
N LEU A 60 12.27 6.44 4.17
CA LEU A 60 11.27 5.53 4.66
C LEU A 60 10.88 5.86 6.10
N VAL A 61 9.59 6.05 6.35
CA VAL A 61 9.01 6.31 7.67
C VAL A 61 8.17 5.10 8.07
N PRO A 62 8.58 4.35 9.12
CA PRO A 62 7.90 3.13 9.53
C PRO A 62 6.64 3.42 10.36
N PHE A 63 5.58 2.67 10.10
CA PHE A 63 4.33 2.69 10.87
C PHE A 63 3.88 1.25 11.16
N PRO A 64 3.20 1.01 12.30
CA PRO A 64 2.76 -0.34 12.65
C PRO A 64 1.67 -0.88 11.72
N ALA A 65 0.79 -0.01 11.20
CA ALA A 65 -0.31 -0.34 10.29
C ALA A 65 -0.81 0.91 9.55
N GLY A 66 -1.65 0.72 8.52
CA GLY A 66 -2.19 1.79 7.67
C GLY A 66 -2.83 2.97 8.40
N PRO A 67 -3.74 2.75 9.38
CA PRO A 67 -4.38 3.85 10.10
C PRO A 67 -3.43 4.83 10.78
N ALA A 68 -2.27 4.35 11.25
CA ALA A 68 -1.26 5.19 11.90
C ALA A 68 -0.59 6.20 10.95
N MET A 69 -0.68 6.00 9.63
CA MET A 69 -0.13 6.92 8.62
C MET A 69 -1.05 8.13 8.34
N LEU A 70 -2.35 8.05 8.66
CA LEU A 70 -3.28 9.14 8.35
C LEU A 70 -2.92 10.47 9.05
N PRO A 71 -2.60 10.51 10.35
CA PRO A 71 -2.13 11.74 10.98
C PRO A 71 -0.85 12.30 10.34
N ALA A 72 0.11 11.46 9.97
CA ALA A 72 1.35 11.87 9.33
C ALA A 72 1.14 12.44 7.92
N LEU A 73 0.20 11.87 7.12
CA LEU A 73 -0.24 12.44 5.85
C LEU A 73 -0.90 13.82 6.06
N ALA A 74 -1.80 13.94 7.05
CA ALA A 74 -2.47 15.19 7.37
C ALA A 74 -1.49 16.29 7.80
N ALA A 75 -0.49 15.94 8.64
CA ALA A 75 0.56 16.83 9.10
C ALA A 75 1.65 17.11 8.05
N SER A 76 1.55 16.52 6.86
CA SER A 76 2.59 16.62 5.83
C SER A 76 3.96 16.09 6.26
N GLU A 77 4.00 15.11 7.15
CA GLU A 77 5.23 14.43 7.61
C GLU A 77 5.68 13.34 6.62
N ILE A 78 4.75 12.76 5.87
CA ILE A 78 5.00 11.85 4.75
C ILE A 78 4.27 12.35 3.50
N ASP A 79 4.78 12.00 2.33
CA ASP A 79 4.31 12.45 1.01
C ASP A 79 3.54 11.37 0.28
N LEU A 80 4.06 10.15 0.34
CA LEU A 80 3.42 8.92 -0.12
C LEU A 80 3.24 7.95 1.05
N ALA A 81 2.20 7.12 0.96
CA ALA A 81 1.98 6.02 1.89
C ALA A 81 1.53 4.77 1.16
N TRP A 82 2.05 3.62 1.58
CA TRP A 82 1.53 2.33 1.16
C TRP A 82 0.66 1.74 2.26
N MET A 83 -0.62 1.50 1.96
CA MET A 83 -1.59 0.99 2.93
C MET A 83 -2.74 0.23 2.25
N GLY A 84 -3.57 -0.42 3.06
CA GLY A 84 -4.85 -0.96 2.58
C GLY A 84 -5.85 0.16 2.26
N GLU A 85 -6.88 -0.17 1.52
CA GLU A 85 -7.88 0.78 1.03
C GLU A 85 -8.83 1.32 2.12
N PHE A 86 -9.07 0.55 3.17
CA PHE A 86 -10.01 0.94 4.23
C PHE A 86 -9.61 2.24 4.97
N PRO A 87 -8.36 2.40 5.48
CA PRO A 87 -7.93 3.66 6.06
C PRO A 87 -7.96 4.82 5.06
N VAL A 88 -7.74 4.57 3.75
CA VAL A 88 -7.84 5.62 2.73
C VAL A 88 -9.25 6.19 2.67
N VAL A 89 -10.28 5.33 2.61
CA VAL A 89 -11.68 5.78 2.63
C VAL A 89 -11.99 6.53 3.90
N THR A 90 -11.50 6.07 5.06
CA THR A 90 -11.69 6.77 6.33
C THR A 90 -11.08 8.18 6.31
N GLY A 91 -9.82 8.31 5.86
CA GLY A 91 -9.15 9.61 5.76
C GLY A 91 -9.84 10.54 4.77
N TYR A 92 -10.17 10.03 3.58
CA TYR A 92 -10.84 10.80 2.54
C TYR A 92 -12.24 11.27 2.96
N SER A 93 -13.02 10.40 3.64
CA SER A 93 -14.35 10.75 4.17
C SER A 93 -14.28 11.84 5.26
N ASN A 94 -13.15 11.94 5.94
CA ASN A 94 -12.88 13.00 6.92
C ASN A 94 -12.25 14.26 6.29
N GLY A 95 -12.29 14.40 4.95
CA GLY A 95 -11.85 15.60 4.25
C GLY A 95 -10.34 15.69 4.02
N MET A 96 -9.58 14.61 4.20
CA MET A 96 -8.14 14.64 3.92
C MET A 96 -7.89 14.78 2.42
N GLY A 97 -6.98 15.67 2.03
CA GLY A 97 -6.51 15.85 0.66
C GLY A 97 -5.54 14.74 0.24
N ILE A 98 -6.04 13.52 0.12
CA ILE A 98 -5.28 12.34 -0.30
C ILE A 98 -5.94 11.66 -1.51
N GLU A 99 -5.13 10.96 -2.30
CA GLU A 99 -5.58 10.28 -3.50
C GLU A 99 -4.82 8.97 -3.74
N ILE A 100 -5.47 7.96 -4.24
CA ILE A 100 -4.86 6.71 -4.70
C ILE A 100 -4.25 6.95 -6.06
N ILE A 101 -2.94 6.81 -6.18
CA ILE A 101 -2.19 7.00 -7.43
C ILE A 101 -1.84 5.68 -8.12
N MET A 102 -1.92 4.56 -7.38
CA MET A 102 -1.62 3.22 -7.90
C MET A 102 -2.20 2.15 -6.98
N MET A 103 -2.81 1.12 -7.54
CA MET A 103 -3.08 -0.15 -6.85
C MET A 103 -1.87 -1.07 -7.08
N GLU A 104 -1.17 -1.39 -6.00
CA GLU A 104 0.06 -2.20 -6.08
C GLU A 104 -0.27 -3.67 -6.27
N ARG A 105 -1.24 -4.18 -5.52
CA ARG A 105 -1.70 -5.56 -5.61
C ARG A 105 -3.17 -5.69 -5.25
N ILE A 106 -3.74 -6.79 -5.69
CA ILE A 106 -5.02 -7.29 -5.21
C ILE A 106 -4.83 -8.73 -4.76
N ASP A 107 -5.39 -9.10 -3.64
CA ASP A 107 -5.34 -10.45 -3.10
C ASP A 107 -6.66 -10.89 -2.47
N THR A 108 -6.84 -12.20 -2.30
CA THR A 108 -8.05 -12.79 -1.72
C THR A 108 -7.75 -13.66 -0.51
N THR A 109 -6.49 -13.86 -0.17
CA THR A 109 -6.09 -14.80 0.89
C THR A 109 -5.12 -14.21 1.91
N ASN A 110 -4.67 -12.98 1.74
CA ASN A 110 -3.69 -12.38 2.65
C ASN A 110 -4.26 -12.08 4.04
N VAL A 111 -5.52 -11.62 4.12
CA VAL A 111 -6.18 -11.36 5.41
C VAL A 111 -6.93 -12.61 5.85
N ARG A 112 -6.61 -13.13 7.03
CA ARG A 112 -7.18 -14.38 7.55
C ARG A 112 -7.56 -14.26 9.02
N LEU A 113 -8.60 -14.98 9.37
CA LEU A 113 -9.04 -15.17 10.76
C LEU A 113 -8.48 -16.50 11.28
N VAL A 114 -7.59 -16.41 12.25
CA VAL A 114 -6.91 -17.56 12.87
C VAL A 114 -7.38 -17.69 14.29
N VAL A 115 -7.84 -18.87 14.69
CA VAL A 115 -8.30 -19.18 16.04
C VAL A 115 -7.33 -20.07 16.79
N ASN A 116 -7.29 -19.95 18.11
CA ASN A 116 -6.62 -20.91 18.96
C ASN A 116 -7.41 -22.22 18.94
N ALA A 117 -6.75 -23.31 18.52
CA ALA A 117 -7.37 -24.63 18.44
C ALA A 117 -7.97 -25.09 19.79
N ALA A 118 -7.39 -24.67 20.93
CA ALA A 118 -7.90 -24.98 22.25
C ALA A 118 -9.28 -24.37 22.56
N THR A 119 -9.71 -23.36 21.80
CA THR A 119 -11.05 -22.75 21.95
C THR A 119 -12.17 -23.64 21.40
N GLY A 120 -11.83 -24.64 20.57
CA GLY A 120 -12.79 -25.48 19.86
C GLY A 120 -13.54 -24.79 18.71
N ALA A 121 -13.31 -23.50 18.48
CA ALA A 121 -13.98 -22.74 17.42
C ALA A 121 -13.63 -23.30 16.02
N GLN A 122 -14.64 -23.53 15.19
CA GLN A 122 -14.52 -24.02 13.82
C GLN A 122 -15.05 -23.00 12.80
N THR A 123 -15.95 -22.12 13.25
CA THR A 123 -16.65 -21.13 12.44
C THR A 123 -16.58 -19.75 13.09
N VAL A 124 -16.94 -18.71 12.34
CA VAL A 124 -17.05 -17.35 12.89
C VAL A 124 -18.12 -17.24 13.96
N ALA A 125 -19.21 -18.03 13.87
CA ALA A 125 -20.28 -18.03 14.87
C ALA A 125 -19.80 -18.50 16.25
N ASP A 126 -18.77 -19.36 16.30
CA ASP A 126 -18.19 -19.87 17.55
C ASP A 126 -17.35 -18.82 18.30
N LEU A 127 -17.20 -17.62 17.74
CA LEU A 127 -16.43 -16.53 18.36
C LEU A 127 -17.23 -15.74 19.40
N ASN A 128 -18.51 -16.05 19.59
CA ASN A 128 -19.33 -15.41 20.63
C ASN A 128 -18.62 -15.51 22.01
N GLY A 129 -18.49 -14.35 22.70
CA GLY A 129 -17.80 -14.24 23.99
C GLY A 129 -16.27 -14.31 23.95
N LYS A 130 -15.64 -14.49 22.76
CA LYS A 130 -14.19 -14.63 22.62
C LYS A 130 -13.47 -13.27 22.51
N LYS A 131 -12.15 -13.29 22.85
CA LYS A 131 -11.24 -12.16 22.73
C LYS A 131 -10.54 -12.20 21.38
N ILE A 132 -10.75 -11.20 20.55
CA ILE A 132 -10.27 -11.18 19.18
C ILE A 132 -9.27 -10.04 18.99
N GLY A 133 -8.04 -10.40 18.62
CA GLY A 133 -6.99 -9.43 18.24
C GLY A 133 -7.23 -8.89 16.84
N VAL A 134 -7.33 -7.56 16.72
CA VAL A 134 -7.51 -6.88 15.44
C VAL A 134 -6.85 -5.49 15.46
N SER A 135 -6.34 -5.03 14.33
CA SER A 135 -5.85 -3.65 14.20
C SER A 135 -7.02 -2.74 13.83
N VAL A 136 -7.56 -2.03 14.84
CA VAL A 136 -8.75 -1.19 14.68
C VAL A 136 -8.52 -0.10 13.63
N GLY A 137 -9.48 0.06 12.71
CA GLY A 137 -9.42 1.03 11.63
C GLY A 137 -8.65 0.55 10.39
N SER A 138 -8.12 -0.67 10.40
CA SER A 138 -7.46 -1.29 9.25
C SER A 138 -8.44 -2.10 8.39
N THR A 139 -7.96 -2.57 7.24
CA THR A 139 -8.70 -3.51 6.36
C THR A 139 -9.07 -4.80 7.11
N SER A 140 -8.20 -5.33 8.01
CA SER A 140 -8.54 -6.51 8.79
C SER A 140 -9.72 -6.25 9.74
N HIS A 141 -9.82 -5.05 10.32
CA HIS A 141 -10.98 -4.71 11.14
C HIS A 141 -12.28 -4.71 10.32
N HIS A 142 -12.26 -4.14 9.12
CA HIS A 142 -13.40 -4.19 8.19
C HIS A 142 -13.80 -5.64 7.87
N HIS A 143 -12.83 -6.48 7.50
CA HIS A 143 -13.09 -7.89 7.21
C HIS A 143 -13.67 -8.63 8.41
N PHE A 144 -13.17 -8.35 9.62
CA PHE A 144 -13.69 -8.97 10.84
C PHE A 144 -15.14 -8.62 11.10
N LEU A 145 -15.50 -7.35 11.04
CA LEU A 145 -16.89 -6.93 11.25
C LEU A 145 -17.83 -7.49 10.17
N ARG A 146 -17.35 -7.59 8.92
CA ARG A 146 -18.10 -8.27 7.85
C ARG A 146 -18.27 -9.77 8.13
N ALA A 147 -17.24 -10.43 8.64
CA ALA A 147 -17.30 -11.84 9.03
C ALA A 147 -18.34 -12.08 10.15
N LEU A 148 -18.32 -11.22 11.18
CA LEU A 148 -19.32 -11.28 12.25
C LEU A 148 -20.75 -11.12 11.71
N ALA A 149 -20.99 -10.10 10.89
CA ALA A 149 -22.30 -9.83 10.30
C ALA A 149 -22.82 -11.02 9.45
N GLN A 150 -21.93 -11.65 8.67
CA GLN A 150 -22.29 -12.86 7.88
C GLN A 150 -22.61 -14.07 8.78
N ALA A 151 -22.00 -14.14 9.97
CA ALA A 151 -22.28 -15.18 10.95
C ALA A 151 -23.46 -14.87 11.88
N GLY A 152 -24.15 -13.73 11.68
CA GLY A 152 -25.26 -13.29 12.53
C GLY A 152 -24.83 -12.72 13.87
N LEU A 153 -23.53 -12.40 14.02
CA LEU A 153 -22.97 -11.77 15.21
C LEU A 153 -22.78 -10.26 15.02
N LYS A 154 -22.71 -9.56 16.15
CA LYS A 154 -22.38 -8.14 16.21
C LYS A 154 -21.05 -7.95 16.92
N GLN A 155 -20.48 -6.72 16.86
CA GLN A 155 -19.23 -6.43 17.52
C GLN A 155 -19.30 -6.60 19.05
N GLU A 156 -20.44 -6.32 19.66
CA GLU A 156 -20.68 -6.48 21.10
C GLU A 156 -20.74 -7.93 21.58
N ASP A 157 -20.91 -8.90 20.66
CA ASP A 157 -20.90 -10.33 20.98
C ASP A 157 -19.48 -10.88 21.18
N VAL A 158 -18.45 -10.07 20.91
CA VAL A 158 -17.03 -10.43 21.08
C VAL A 158 -16.28 -9.33 21.84
N THR A 159 -15.14 -9.66 22.43
CA THR A 159 -14.23 -8.68 23.02
C THR A 159 -13.14 -8.33 22.01
N LEU A 160 -13.22 -7.15 21.40
CA LEU A 160 -12.14 -6.65 20.54
C LEU A 160 -10.93 -6.21 21.36
N VAL A 161 -9.77 -6.78 21.05
CA VAL A 161 -8.47 -6.37 21.58
C VAL A 161 -7.72 -5.63 20.47
N ASN A 162 -7.58 -4.32 20.61
CA ASN A 162 -6.87 -3.52 19.61
C ASN A 162 -5.37 -3.74 19.72
N LEU A 163 -4.79 -4.42 18.74
CA LEU A 163 -3.37 -4.76 18.67
C LEU A 163 -2.78 -4.33 17.32
N THR A 164 -1.51 -3.92 17.35
CA THR A 164 -0.75 -3.85 16.09
C THR A 164 -0.54 -5.25 15.54
N PRO A 165 -0.38 -5.43 14.22
CA PRO A 165 -0.18 -6.76 13.63
C PRO A 165 0.96 -7.54 14.27
N ALA A 166 2.10 -6.89 14.53
CA ALA A 166 3.27 -7.50 15.14
C ALA A 166 3.04 -7.97 16.61
N ASN A 167 2.07 -7.37 17.31
CA ASN A 167 1.73 -7.75 18.69
C ASN A 167 0.69 -8.88 18.77
N MET A 168 0.08 -9.29 17.68
CA MET A 168 -0.92 -10.36 17.67
C MET A 168 -0.32 -11.75 17.95
N PRO A 169 0.81 -12.18 17.32
CA PRO A 169 1.41 -13.46 17.63
C PRO A 169 1.80 -13.62 19.10
N PRO A 170 2.54 -12.68 19.75
CA PRO A 170 2.86 -12.82 21.17
C PRO A 170 1.63 -12.81 22.06
N ALA A 171 0.59 -12.01 21.77
CA ALA A 171 -0.66 -12.00 22.52
C ALA A 171 -1.42 -13.34 22.40
N TYR A 172 -1.41 -13.94 21.20
CA TYR A 172 -1.97 -15.26 20.95
C TYR A 172 -1.23 -16.34 21.75
N LEU A 173 0.10 -16.35 21.69
CA LEU A 173 0.94 -17.31 22.43
C LEU A 173 0.76 -17.21 23.95
N ALA A 174 0.54 -16.00 24.46
CA ALA A 174 0.28 -15.73 25.88
C ALA A 174 -1.18 -16.02 26.31
N GLY A 175 -2.05 -16.47 25.39
CA GLY A 175 -3.48 -16.71 25.69
C GLY A 175 -4.27 -15.44 26.00
N GLN A 176 -3.77 -14.26 25.61
CA GLN A 176 -4.44 -12.98 25.83
C GLN A 176 -5.56 -12.74 24.82
N ILE A 177 -5.50 -13.41 23.67
CA ILE A 177 -6.52 -13.42 22.61
C ILE A 177 -6.83 -14.87 22.21
N ASP A 178 -8.10 -15.14 21.89
CA ASP A 178 -8.59 -16.44 21.44
C ASP A 178 -8.47 -16.60 19.92
N ALA A 179 -8.50 -15.49 19.20
CA ALA A 179 -8.35 -15.44 17.75
C ALA A 179 -7.69 -14.11 17.32
N ALA A 180 -7.14 -14.10 16.10
CA ALA A 180 -6.61 -12.91 15.47
C ALA A 180 -7.10 -12.82 14.02
N LEU A 181 -7.50 -11.63 13.58
CA LEU A 181 -7.68 -11.32 12.17
C LEU A 181 -6.61 -10.34 11.74
N THR A 182 -5.69 -10.82 10.91
CA THR A 182 -4.49 -10.08 10.49
C THR A 182 -4.02 -10.56 9.12
N TRP A 183 -2.79 -10.25 8.77
CA TRP A 183 -2.13 -10.61 7.49
C TRP A 183 -0.71 -11.13 7.72
N GLU A 184 -0.10 -11.64 6.65
CA GLU A 184 1.28 -12.14 6.70
C GLU A 184 2.29 -11.00 7.03
N PRO A 185 3.38 -11.30 7.77
CA PRO A 185 3.82 -12.63 8.20
C PRO A 185 3.19 -13.15 9.51
N ASN A 186 2.34 -12.36 10.15
CA ASN A 186 1.82 -12.61 11.50
C ASN A 186 0.96 -13.87 11.55
N ILE A 187 0.19 -14.13 10.49
CA ILE A 187 -0.64 -15.34 10.38
C ILE A 187 0.23 -16.59 10.40
N GLY A 188 1.28 -16.64 9.60
CA GLY A 188 2.18 -17.78 9.54
C GLY A 188 2.84 -18.09 10.88
N ILE A 189 3.12 -17.08 11.70
CA ILE A 189 3.65 -17.26 13.06
C ILE A 189 2.59 -17.92 13.97
N ILE A 190 1.34 -17.45 13.90
CA ILE A 190 0.23 -17.99 14.69
C ILE A 190 -0.10 -19.42 14.25
N GLU A 191 -0.13 -19.71 12.95
CA GLU A 191 -0.37 -21.05 12.41
C GLU A 191 0.72 -22.05 12.85
N LYS A 192 2.01 -21.65 12.80
CA LYS A 192 3.13 -22.48 13.33
C LYS A 192 2.99 -22.77 14.82
N ALA A 193 2.28 -21.91 15.56
CA ALA A 193 1.98 -22.09 16.97
C ALA A 193 0.67 -22.89 17.22
N GLY A 194 0.12 -23.54 16.20
CA GLY A 194 -1.08 -24.37 16.30
C GLY A 194 -2.39 -23.62 16.04
N GLY A 195 -2.31 -22.38 15.52
CA GLY A 195 -3.48 -21.62 15.09
C GLY A 195 -4.15 -22.25 13.86
N LYS A 196 -5.49 -22.22 13.82
CA LYS A 196 -6.29 -22.74 12.72
C LYS A 196 -7.01 -21.61 11.99
N VAL A 197 -6.82 -21.51 10.69
CA VAL A 197 -7.56 -20.57 9.83
C VAL A 197 -9.00 -21.03 9.69
N ILE A 198 -9.96 -20.17 10.02
CA ILE A 198 -11.40 -20.44 9.89
C ILE A 198 -12.10 -19.54 8.87
N ALA A 199 -11.48 -18.43 8.47
CA ALA A 199 -11.97 -17.57 7.39
C ALA A 199 -10.82 -16.84 6.69
N THR A 200 -11.01 -16.56 5.40
CA THR A 200 -10.10 -15.77 4.55
C THR A 200 -10.89 -14.66 3.86
N THR A 201 -10.21 -13.67 3.30
CA THR A 201 -10.82 -12.65 2.43
C THR A 201 -11.74 -13.29 1.38
N GLU A 202 -11.26 -14.38 0.72
CA GLU A 202 -12.01 -15.11 -0.30
C GLU A 202 -13.25 -15.80 0.27
N SER A 203 -13.11 -16.53 1.39
CA SER A 203 -14.26 -17.22 2.01
C SER A 203 -15.34 -16.26 2.52
N LEU A 204 -14.98 -14.99 2.77
CA LEU A 204 -15.89 -13.91 3.12
C LEU A 204 -16.49 -13.21 1.90
N ASN A 205 -16.17 -13.67 0.67
CA ASN A 205 -16.55 -13.04 -0.59
C ASN A 205 -16.13 -11.55 -0.64
N MET A 206 -14.89 -11.30 -0.24
CA MET A 206 -14.29 -9.96 -0.20
C MET A 206 -13.03 -9.93 -1.06
N ILE A 207 -12.53 -8.76 -1.31
CA ILE A 207 -11.22 -8.47 -1.90
C ILE A 207 -10.48 -7.51 -0.99
N THR A 208 -9.17 -7.53 -1.05
CA THR A 208 -8.33 -6.50 -0.46
C THR A 208 -7.18 -6.17 -1.41
N GLY A 209 -6.56 -5.04 -1.23
CA GLY A 209 -5.43 -4.60 -2.02
C GLY A 209 -4.52 -3.66 -1.26
N GLY A 210 -3.26 -3.63 -1.69
CA GLY A 210 -2.33 -2.58 -1.31
C GLY A 210 -2.43 -1.42 -2.30
N VAL A 211 -2.54 -0.21 -1.79
CA VAL A 211 -2.60 1.00 -2.61
C VAL A 211 -1.51 1.99 -2.21
N TRP A 212 -0.98 2.68 -3.22
CA TRP A 212 -0.13 3.84 -3.03
C TRP A 212 -0.98 5.09 -2.99
N VAL A 213 -0.87 5.81 -1.89
CA VAL A 213 -1.63 7.03 -1.60
C VAL A 213 -0.67 8.21 -1.56
N ALA A 214 -1.01 9.27 -2.27
CA ALA A 214 -0.27 10.52 -2.25
C ALA A 214 -1.06 11.61 -1.54
N ARG A 215 -0.39 12.56 -0.90
CA ARG A 215 -1.00 13.85 -0.59
C ARG A 215 -1.26 14.59 -1.91
N SER A 216 -2.50 15.01 -2.13
CA SER A 216 -2.90 15.66 -3.39
C SER A 216 -2.08 16.92 -3.70
N ALA A 217 -1.83 17.76 -2.68
CA ALA A 217 -0.98 18.96 -2.83
C ALA A 217 0.45 18.58 -3.24
N PHE A 218 1.07 17.60 -2.54
CA PHE A 218 2.43 17.17 -2.87
C PHE A 218 2.54 16.67 -4.31
N ARG A 219 1.60 15.82 -4.75
CA ARG A 219 1.59 15.31 -6.12
C ARG A 219 1.46 16.42 -7.16
N GLN A 220 0.59 17.42 -6.89
CA GLN A 220 0.40 18.56 -7.81
C GLN A 220 1.66 19.44 -7.92
N GLU A 221 2.31 19.68 -6.79
CA GLU A 221 3.52 20.51 -6.70
C GLU A 221 4.78 19.79 -7.22
N ASN A 222 4.80 18.45 -7.17
CA ASN A 222 5.98 17.64 -7.47
C ASN A 222 5.71 16.56 -8.54
N PRO A 223 5.21 16.89 -9.73
CA PRO A 223 4.87 15.89 -10.76
C PRO A 223 6.08 15.08 -11.22
N GLU A 224 7.28 15.65 -11.20
CA GLU A 224 8.51 14.95 -11.58
C GLU A 224 8.88 13.86 -10.59
N VAL A 225 8.70 14.10 -9.28
CA VAL A 225 8.92 13.06 -8.25
C VAL A 225 7.99 11.87 -8.50
N MET A 226 6.73 12.13 -8.86
CA MET A 226 5.77 11.07 -9.16
C MET A 226 6.21 10.24 -10.36
N GLN A 227 6.70 10.86 -11.44
CA GLN A 227 7.18 10.14 -12.62
C GLN A 227 8.43 9.30 -12.31
N ARG A 228 9.35 9.83 -11.52
CA ARG A 228 10.54 9.10 -11.08
C ARG A 228 10.15 7.94 -10.14
N PHE A 229 9.20 8.13 -9.24
CA PHE A 229 8.68 7.07 -8.37
C PHE A 229 8.05 5.93 -9.19
N LEU A 230 7.22 6.24 -10.17
CA LEU A 230 6.64 5.22 -11.06
C LEU A 230 7.72 4.46 -11.84
N LYS A 231 8.82 5.13 -12.23
CA LYS A 231 9.96 4.47 -12.86
C LYS A 231 10.71 3.52 -11.91
N VAL A 232 10.93 3.95 -10.64
CA VAL A 232 11.46 3.05 -9.59
C VAL A 232 10.56 1.83 -9.46
N TRP A 233 9.24 2.04 -9.42
CA TRP A 233 8.28 0.96 -9.26
C TRP A 233 8.27 0.01 -10.45
N ALA A 234 8.30 0.53 -11.68
CA ALA A 234 8.40 -0.26 -12.90
C ALA A 234 9.66 -1.15 -12.91
N GLU A 235 10.83 -0.60 -12.55
CA GLU A 235 12.08 -1.37 -12.49
C GLU A 235 12.04 -2.42 -11.38
N ALA A 236 11.50 -2.10 -10.20
CA ALA A 236 11.35 -3.06 -9.10
C ALA A 236 10.40 -4.20 -9.48
N MET A 237 9.29 -3.90 -10.16
CA MET A 237 8.35 -4.91 -10.65
C MET A 237 8.93 -5.76 -11.78
N ALA A 238 9.73 -5.18 -12.69
CA ALA A 238 10.44 -5.93 -13.73
C ALA A 238 11.45 -6.90 -13.10
N ALA A 239 12.22 -6.46 -12.11
CA ALA A 239 13.14 -7.31 -11.36
C ALA A 239 12.40 -8.44 -10.62
N TYR A 240 11.26 -8.13 -9.98
CA TYR A 240 10.42 -9.12 -9.29
C TYR A 240 9.90 -10.21 -10.23
N ARG A 241 9.48 -9.84 -11.45
CA ARG A 241 9.01 -10.80 -12.45
C ARG A 241 10.15 -11.64 -13.04
N ALA A 242 11.33 -11.05 -13.22
CA ALA A 242 12.49 -11.74 -13.79
C ALA A 242 13.13 -12.73 -12.80
N ASP A 243 13.28 -12.33 -11.54
CA ASP A 243 13.85 -13.16 -10.48
C ASP A 243 13.15 -12.83 -9.13
N PRO A 244 12.00 -13.46 -8.88
CA PRO A 244 11.24 -13.23 -7.63
C PRO A 244 12.06 -13.54 -6.38
N ARG A 245 12.88 -14.59 -6.39
CA ARG A 245 13.64 -15.03 -5.23
C ARG A 245 14.71 -14.00 -4.83
N ASN A 246 15.44 -13.48 -5.81
CA ASN A 246 16.43 -12.42 -5.58
C ASN A 246 15.78 -11.14 -5.01
N THR A 247 14.61 -10.75 -5.53
CA THR A 247 13.93 -9.54 -5.01
C THR A 247 13.36 -9.74 -3.62
N ARG A 248 12.88 -10.93 -3.28
CA ARG A 248 12.28 -11.27 -1.99
C ARG A 248 13.27 -11.31 -0.83
N GLN A 249 14.56 -11.54 -1.08
CA GLN A 249 15.58 -11.71 -0.02
C GLN A 249 15.68 -10.49 0.92
N TYR A 250 15.48 -9.27 0.39
CA TYR A 250 15.56 -8.04 1.19
C TYR A 250 14.42 -7.97 2.20
N GLU A 251 13.23 -8.36 1.78
CA GLU A 251 12.05 -8.39 2.64
C GLU A 251 12.09 -9.56 3.61
N ALA A 252 12.51 -10.75 3.17
CA ALA A 252 12.73 -11.92 4.03
C ALA A 252 13.67 -11.57 5.19
N LYS A 253 14.78 -10.88 4.89
CA LYS A 253 15.71 -10.41 5.91
C LYS A 253 15.06 -9.41 6.87
N ARG A 254 14.26 -8.45 6.36
CA ARG A 254 13.56 -7.45 7.19
C ARG A 254 12.61 -8.10 8.20
N VAL A 255 11.86 -9.13 7.76
CA VAL A 255 10.90 -9.85 8.62
C VAL A 255 11.51 -11.04 9.35
N ASN A 256 12.85 -11.21 9.28
CA ASN A 256 13.62 -12.27 9.93
C ASN A 256 13.14 -13.69 9.58
N LEU A 257 12.90 -13.94 8.29
CA LEU A 257 12.57 -15.26 7.74
C LEU A 257 13.68 -15.79 6.84
N SER A 258 13.82 -17.13 6.77
CA SER A 258 14.64 -17.75 5.72
C SER A 258 14.03 -17.50 4.35
N ALA A 259 14.84 -17.60 3.29
CA ALA A 259 14.33 -17.44 1.91
C ALA A 259 13.24 -18.46 1.59
N ASP A 260 13.38 -19.69 2.03
CA ASP A 260 12.41 -20.77 1.79
C ASP A 260 11.10 -20.55 2.55
N ASP A 261 11.17 -20.16 3.85
CA ASP A 261 9.98 -19.81 4.63
C ASP A 261 9.24 -18.60 4.01
N PHE A 262 10.00 -17.62 3.51
CA PHE A 262 9.42 -16.44 2.89
C PHE A 262 8.76 -16.76 1.55
N ASP A 263 9.40 -17.59 0.71
CA ASP A 263 8.80 -18.07 -0.55
C ASP A 263 7.51 -18.87 -0.30
N ALA A 264 7.51 -19.74 0.71
CA ALA A 264 6.32 -20.46 1.12
C ALA A 264 5.20 -19.54 1.60
N LEU A 265 5.56 -18.47 2.32
CA LEU A 265 4.60 -17.45 2.77
C LEU A 265 3.99 -16.70 1.58
N ILE A 266 4.79 -16.22 0.63
CA ILE A 266 4.31 -15.50 -0.55
C ILE A 266 3.41 -16.39 -1.42
N ALA A 267 3.75 -17.67 -1.58
CA ALA A 267 2.93 -18.62 -2.34
C ALA A 267 1.50 -18.77 -1.80
N ARG A 268 1.27 -18.49 -0.51
CA ARG A 268 -0.06 -18.57 0.12
C ARG A 268 -0.89 -17.29 -0.03
N GLN A 269 -0.31 -16.19 -0.45
CA GLN A 269 -1.02 -14.90 -0.52
C GLN A 269 -1.96 -14.77 -1.74
N ASN A 270 -1.79 -15.58 -2.79
CA ASN A 270 -2.55 -15.49 -4.04
C ASN A 270 -2.67 -14.03 -4.55
N ALA A 271 -1.56 -13.28 -4.43
CA ALA A 271 -1.52 -11.88 -4.79
C ALA A 271 -1.27 -11.70 -6.29
N ARG A 272 -2.06 -10.84 -6.93
CA ARG A 272 -1.87 -10.38 -8.30
C ARG A 272 -1.37 -8.94 -8.29
N HIS A 273 -0.27 -8.71 -9.00
CA HIS A 273 0.32 -7.38 -9.21
C HIS A 273 -0.02 -6.93 -10.65
N PRO A 274 -0.96 -6.01 -10.84
CA PRO A 274 -1.33 -5.53 -12.18
C PRO A 274 -0.22 -4.72 -12.83
N SER A 275 -0.17 -4.73 -14.16
CA SER A 275 0.67 -3.79 -14.91
C SER A 275 0.06 -2.38 -14.90
N PHE A 276 0.83 -1.37 -15.29
CA PHE A 276 0.30 -0.01 -15.37
C PHE A 276 -0.85 0.11 -16.39
N GLU A 277 -0.79 -0.65 -17.49
CA GLU A 277 -1.86 -0.70 -18.48
C GLU A 277 -3.12 -1.35 -17.91
N GLU A 278 -2.98 -2.44 -17.16
CA GLU A 278 -4.10 -3.09 -16.49
C GLU A 278 -4.75 -2.18 -15.46
N LEU A 279 -3.96 -1.36 -14.73
CA LEU A 279 -4.50 -0.40 -13.77
C LEU A 279 -5.46 0.61 -14.41
N LEU A 280 -5.28 0.94 -15.69
CA LEU A 280 -6.15 1.84 -16.45
C LEU A 280 -7.37 1.13 -17.07
N THR A 281 -7.77 -0.03 -16.54
CA THR A 281 -8.97 -0.75 -16.98
C THR A 281 -10.07 -0.69 -15.92
N ALA A 282 -11.31 -0.97 -16.33
CA ALA A 282 -12.46 -0.97 -15.42
C ALA A 282 -12.34 -2.01 -14.28
N ASP A 283 -11.55 -3.07 -14.49
CA ASP A 283 -11.29 -4.11 -13.49
C ASP A 283 -10.39 -3.65 -12.33
N PHE A 284 -9.71 -2.50 -12.47
CA PHE A 284 -8.83 -1.92 -11.46
C PHE A 284 -9.21 -0.48 -11.12
N MET A 285 -8.41 0.49 -11.53
CA MET A 285 -8.58 1.92 -11.18
C MET A 285 -9.51 2.66 -12.16
N GLY A 286 -9.77 2.11 -13.33
CA GLY A 286 -10.62 2.66 -14.37
C GLY A 286 -9.85 3.32 -15.52
N PRO A 287 -10.46 3.33 -16.72
CA PRO A 287 -9.93 4.10 -17.83
C PRO A 287 -9.92 5.60 -17.50
N PRO A 288 -9.01 6.37 -18.13
CA PRO A 288 -8.95 7.81 -17.96
C PRO A 288 -10.32 8.51 -18.14
N GLY A 289 -10.74 9.27 -17.11
CA GLY A 289 -12.04 9.96 -17.08
C GLY A 289 -13.24 9.06 -16.78
N LYS A 290 -13.02 7.77 -16.47
CA LYS A 290 -14.06 6.80 -16.06
C LYS A 290 -13.69 6.06 -14.77
N GLU A 291 -12.86 6.64 -13.94
CA GLU A 291 -12.40 6.07 -12.68
C GLU A 291 -13.57 5.75 -11.74
N LEU A 292 -14.66 6.53 -11.81
CA LEU A 292 -15.87 6.33 -11.02
C LEU A 292 -16.62 5.02 -11.33
N ASP A 293 -16.44 4.47 -12.52
CA ASP A 293 -17.07 3.21 -12.96
C ASP A 293 -16.22 1.98 -12.63
N SER A 294 -15.02 2.18 -12.10
CA SER A 294 -14.04 1.13 -11.85
C SER A 294 -14.46 0.17 -10.73
N ARG A 295 -13.89 -1.04 -10.76
CA ARG A 295 -14.05 -2.02 -9.69
C ARG A 295 -13.51 -1.50 -8.35
N LEU A 296 -12.35 -0.81 -8.38
CA LEU A 296 -11.81 -0.18 -7.18
C LEU A 296 -12.77 0.84 -6.60
N MET A 297 -13.34 1.73 -7.41
CA MET A 297 -14.31 2.72 -6.93
C MET A 297 -15.52 2.08 -6.26
N LYS A 298 -16.10 1.06 -6.88
CA LYS A 298 -17.24 0.32 -6.30
C LYS A 298 -16.87 -0.30 -4.95
N HIS A 299 -15.66 -0.81 -4.82
CA HIS A 299 -15.14 -1.35 -3.56
C HIS A 299 -15.00 -0.25 -2.50
N LEU A 300 -14.40 0.91 -2.84
CA LEU A 300 -14.24 2.05 -1.93
C LEU A 300 -15.62 2.60 -1.46
N GLN A 301 -16.58 2.69 -2.36
CA GLN A 301 -17.96 3.08 -2.03
C GLN A 301 -18.61 2.09 -1.06
N GLY A 302 -18.40 0.79 -1.27
CA GLY A 302 -18.86 -0.26 -0.36
C GLY A 302 -18.25 -0.12 1.05
N ILE A 303 -16.97 0.24 1.14
CA ILE A 303 -16.31 0.55 2.41
C ILE A 303 -16.96 1.76 3.09
N ALA A 304 -17.26 2.84 2.36
CA ALA A 304 -17.89 4.02 2.94
C ALA A 304 -19.29 3.73 3.47
N VAL A 305 -20.10 2.98 2.74
CA VAL A 305 -21.43 2.52 3.23
C VAL A 305 -21.29 1.74 4.55
N PHE A 306 -20.31 0.84 4.61
CA PHE A 306 -20.00 0.10 5.83
C PHE A 306 -19.58 1.02 6.98
N LEU A 307 -18.67 1.98 6.74
CA LEU A 307 -18.21 2.95 7.74
C LEU A 307 -19.35 3.80 8.32
N VAL A 308 -20.36 4.15 7.50
CA VAL A 308 -21.58 4.84 7.97
C VAL A 308 -22.39 3.92 8.87
N GLY A 309 -22.59 2.66 8.47
CA GLY A 309 -23.30 1.66 9.27
C GLY A 309 -22.66 1.45 10.65
N GLU A 310 -21.33 1.44 10.70
CA GLU A 310 -20.55 1.34 11.94
C GLU A 310 -20.39 2.68 12.70
N LYS A 311 -21.06 3.74 12.24
CA LYS A 311 -20.99 5.10 12.84
C LYS A 311 -19.57 5.67 12.96
N ARG A 312 -18.66 5.25 12.05
CA ARG A 312 -17.28 5.72 12.00
C ARG A 312 -17.10 6.95 11.13
N ILE A 313 -18.01 7.18 10.21
CA ILE A 313 -18.19 8.42 9.46
C ILE A 313 -19.67 8.79 9.47
N THR A 314 -19.98 10.05 9.34
CA THR A 314 -21.37 10.55 9.37
C THR A 314 -22.11 10.32 8.06
N ALA A 315 -21.40 10.41 6.93
CA ALA A 315 -21.93 10.19 5.58
C ALA A 315 -20.81 9.75 4.65
N PRO A 316 -21.11 9.07 3.51
CA PRO A 316 -20.14 8.84 2.45
C PRO A 316 -19.62 10.18 1.91
N PRO A 317 -18.42 10.22 1.30
CA PRO A 317 -17.93 11.41 0.61
C PRO A 317 -18.95 11.91 -0.42
N SER A 318 -19.19 13.22 -0.45
CA SER A 318 -20.07 13.85 -1.45
C SER A 318 -19.43 13.91 -2.83
N ASP A 319 -18.10 13.92 -2.90
CA ASP A 319 -17.33 13.92 -4.16
C ASP A 319 -16.30 12.79 -4.14
N TRP A 320 -16.46 11.84 -5.03
CA TRP A 320 -15.56 10.70 -5.23
C TRP A 320 -14.54 10.91 -6.36
N SER A 321 -14.67 11.99 -7.12
CA SER A 321 -13.89 12.20 -8.35
C SER A 321 -12.39 12.36 -8.11
N LYS A 322 -11.97 12.62 -6.86
CA LYS A 322 -10.58 12.92 -6.51
C LYS A 322 -9.86 11.80 -5.77
N ILE A 323 -10.59 10.76 -5.31
CA ILE A 323 -9.96 9.69 -4.50
C ILE A 323 -9.09 8.75 -5.34
N ILE A 324 -9.41 8.54 -6.62
CA ILE A 324 -8.59 7.78 -7.56
C ILE A 324 -8.02 8.75 -8.59
N ASN A 325 -6.71 8.78 -8.73
CA ASN A 325 -6.03 9.61 -9.70
C ASN A 325 -5.09 8.79 -10.58
N THR A 326 -5.50 8.52 -11.80
CA THR A 326 -4.75 7.74 -12.79
C THR A 326 -3.79 8.58 -13.62
N GLN A 327 -3.85 9.92 -13.54
CA GLN A 327 -3.04 10.82 -14.34
C GLN A 327 -1.52 10.58 -14.26
N PRO A 328 -0.92 10.27 -13.09
CA PRO A 328 0.51 9.95 -13.03
C PRO A 328 0.88 8.75 -13.91
N ILE A 329 0.07 7.67 -13.86
CA ILE A 329 0.27 6.46 -14.67
C ILE A 329 0.10 6.77 -16.16
N GLN A 330 -0.91 7.54 -16.55
CA GLN A 330 -1.14 7.95 -17.94
C GLN A 330 0.07 8.70 -18.50
N THR A 331 0.60 9.66 -17.73
CA THR A 331 1.78 10.44 -18.10
C THR A 331 3.01 9.55 -18.26
N PHE A 332 3.21 8.61 -17.31
CA PHE A 332 4.31 7.65 -17.35
C PHE A 332 4.26 6.78 -18.62
N LEU A 333 3.11 6.19 -18.91
CA LEU A 333 2.93 5.35 -20.10
C LEU A 333 3.07 6.12 -21.41
N ALA A 334 2.62 7.36 -21.47
CA ALA A 334 2.80 8.22 -22.64
C ALA A 334 4.28 8.55 -22.89
N ALA A 335 5.06 8.76 -21.84
CA ALA A 335 6.51 9.01 -21.94
C ALA A 335 7.30 7.77 -22.34
N SER A 336 6.86 6.57 -21.92
CA SER A 336 7.53 5.29 -22.21
C SER A 336 7.35 4.79 -23.65
N LYS A 337 6.43 5.40 -24.41
CA LYS A 337 6.16 5.09 -25.83
C LYS A 337 6.98 5.94 -26.81
N LYS A 338 7.69 6.93 -26.32
CA LYS A 338 8.58 7.81 -27.10
C LYS A 338 10.03 7.36 -27.01
#